data_94815c3fbca460ac9ae9ca65c09389e8
#
_entry.id   94815c3fbca460ac9ae9ca65c09389e8
#
_cell.length_a   1.000
_cell.length_b   1.000
_cell.length_c   1.000
_cell.angle_alpha   90.00
_cell.angle_beta   90.00
_cell.angle_gamma   90.00
#
_symmetry.space_group_name_H-M   'P 1'
#
loop_
_entity.id
_entity.type
_entity.pdbx_description
1 polymer ?
#
loop_
_entity_poly.entity_id
_entity_poly.type
_entity_poly.pdbx_seq_one_letter_code
_entity_poly.pdbx_strand_id
1 'polypeptide(L)'
;MNAKVKAIEEIADKHIFRINQALDNLKDTFPISEQLIPNLSVEQIFSIEMLTSRFAKLQDHLGANVIDLFFELNDENADQLTMIDKLNKLEKLRIIEDAHLWREMRKARNIIEHEYPDKPDLIANTLNLIHDYCPKLISIKQKLFAQMSD
;
A
#
# COMPACT_ATOMS: atom_id res chain seq x y z
N MET A 1 -2.55 -12.82 21.67
CA MET A 1 -1.79 -12.02 20.68
C MET A 1 -0.74 -11.19 21.40
N ASN A 2 0.47 -11.16 20.86
CA ASN A 2 1.58 -10.35 21.37
C ASN A 2 1.21 -8.86 21.33
N ALA A 3 1.53 -8.13 22.39
CA ALA A 3 1.22 -6.70 22.48
C ALA A 3 1.88 -5.87 21.37
N LYS A 4 3.10 -6.25 20.96
CA LYS A 4 3.81 -5.60 19.86
C LYS A 4 3.09 -5.81 18.53
N VAL A 5 2.64 -7.03 18.25
CA VAL A 5 1.87 -7.35 17.05
C VAL A 5 0.58 -6.54 17.02
N LYS A 6 -0.13 -6.50 18.14
CA LYS A 6 -1.38 -5.75 18.25
C LYS A 6 -1.19 -4.25 17.95
N ALA A 7 -0.14 -3.64 18.54
CA ALA A 7 0.14 -2.22 18.34
C ALA A 7 0.45 -1.91 16.87
N ILE A 8 1.23 -2.77 16.22
CA ILE A 8 1.59 -2.62 14.81
C ILE A 8 0.36 -2.81 13.92
N GLU A 9 -0.52 -3.75 14.27
CA GLU A 9 -1.76 -3.96 13.52
C GLU A 9 -2.69 -2.75 13.62
N GLU A 10 -2.80 -2.14 14.78
CA GLU A 10 -3.63 -0.93 14.97
C GLU A 10 -3.19 0.21 14.05
N ILE A 11 -1.87 0.38 13.84
CA ILE A 11 -1.34 1.39 12.92
C ILE A 11 -1.77 1.07 11.48
N ALA A 12 -1.61 -0.19 11.06
CA ALA A 12 -2.03 -0.62 9.71
C ALA A 12 -3.53 -0.42 9.50
N ASP A 13 -4.33 -0.79 10.49
CA ASP A 13 -5.79 -0.67 10.42
C ASP A 13 -6.24 0.78 10.31
N LYS A 14 -5.55 1.70 10.96
CA LYS A 14 -5.84 3.13 10.83
C LYS A 14 -5.62 3.62 9.40
N HIS A 15 -4.53 3.21 8.79
CA HIS A 15 -4.26 3.57 7.39
C HIS A 15 -5.31 2.97 6.46
N ILE A 16 -5.68 1.71 6.67
CA ILE A 16 -6.71 1.03 5.87
C ILE A 16 -8.06 1.71 6.01
N PHE A 17 -8.42 2.11 7.24
CA PHE A 17 -9.67 2.84 7.47
C PHE A 17 -9.73 4.12 6.63
N ARG A 18 -8.65 4.90 6.60
CA ARG A 18 -8.58 6.14 5.82
C ARG A 18 -8.57 5.88 4.33
N ILE A 19 -7.90 4.82 3.87
CA ILE A 19 -7.95 4.40 2.47
C ILE A 19 -9.38 4.12 2.06
N ASN A 20 -10.10 3.35 2.86
CA ASN A 20 -11.49 2.98 2.55
C ASN A 20 -12.42 4.20 2.54
N GLN A 21 -12.22 5.17 3.43
CA GLN A 21 -12.98 6.42 3.40
C GLN A 21 -12.72 7.21 2.11
N ALA A 22 -11.45 7.30 1.70
CA ALA A 22 -11.09 8.00 0.46
C ALA A 22 -11.67 7.29 -0.76
N LEU A 23 -11.57 5.97 -0.81
CA LEU A 23 -12.14 5.17 -1.92
C LEU A 23 -13.66 5.35 -2.01
N ASP A 24 -14.35 5.38 -0.87
CA ASP A 24 -15.80 5.59 -0.84
C ASP A 24 -16.16 6.97 -1.41
N ASN A 25 -15.42 8.00 -1.02
CA ASN A 25 -15.65 9.36 -1.55
C ASN A 25 -15.31 9.47 -3.04
N LEU A 26 -14.47 8.59 -3.56
CA LEU A 26 -14.00 8.62 -4.95
C LEU A 26 -14.66 7.55 -5.83
N LYS A 27 -15.69 6.87 -5.35
CA LYS A 27 -16.30 5.74 -6.07
C LYS A 27 -16.78 6.09 -7.48
N ASP A 28 -17.22 7.33 -7.69
CA ASP A 28 -17.70 7.80 -8.99
C ASP A 28 -16.61 8.56 -9.78
N THR A 29 -15.39 8.65 -9.24
CA THR A 29 -14.29 9.40 -9.85
C THR A 29 -13.37 8.49 -10.66
N PHE A 30 -13.14 7.27 -10.21
CA PHE A 30 -12.29 6.30 -10.91
C PHE A 30 -13.06 5.51 -11.97
N PRO A 31 -12.45 5.19 -13.11
CA PRO A 31 -11.06 5.54 -13.49
C PRO A 31 -10.94 7.02 -13.85
N ILE A 32 -9.76 7.59 -13.54
CA ILE A 32 -9.48 8.99 -13.82
C ILE A 32 -8.86 9.11 -15.22
N SER A 33 -9.42 10.02 -16.05
CA SER A 33 -8.84 10.37 -17.35
C SER A 33 -7.86 11.53 -17.19
N GLU A 34 -6.95 11.69 -18.15
CA GLU A 34 -6.03 12.82 -18.12
C GLU A 34 -6.76 14.17 -18.21
N GLN A 35 -7.92 14.20 -18.90
CA GLN A 35 -8.74 15.39 -19.03
C GLN A 35 -9.37 15.82 -17.70
N LEU A 36 -9.61 14.87 -16.81
CA LEU A 36 -10.18 15.15 -15.48
C LEU A 36 -9.16 15.80 -14.55
N ILE A 37 -7.87 15.53 -14.72
CA ILE A 37 -6.83 16.02 -13.79
C ILE A 37 -6.95 17.54 -13.54
N PRO A 38 -6.99 18.42 -14.56
CA PRO A 38 -7.11 19.85 -14.30
C PRO A 38 -8.52 20.28 -13.84
N ASN A 39 -9.50 19.39 -13.88
CA ASN A 39 -10.90 19.69 -13.58
C ASN A 39 -11.41 18.99 -12.32
N LEU A 40 -10.53 18.44 -11.51
CA LEU A 40 -10.92 17.80 -10.24
C LEU A 40 -11.50 18.85 -9.28
N SER A 41 -12.55 18.49 -8.59
CA SER A 41 -13.11 19.33 -7.52
C SER A 41 -12.17 19.35 -6.32
N VAL A 42 -12.37 20.30 -5.41
CA VAL A 42 -11.59 20.38 -4.17
C VAL A 42 -11.79 19.12 -3.33
N GLU A 43 -13.01 18.62 -3.25
CA GLU A 43 -13.31 17.37 -2.51
C GLU A 43 -12.61 16.17 -3.13
N GLN A 44 -12.58 16.08 -4.45
CA GLN A 44 -11.86 15.01 -5.15
C GLN A 44 -10.36 15.11 -4.88
N ILE A 45 -9.79 16.31 -4.93
CA ILE A 45 -8.37 16.52 -4.63
C ILE A 45 -8.04 16.08 -3.20
N PHE A 46 -8.84 16.50 -2.21
CA PHE A 46 -8.62 16.10 -0.81
C PHE A 46 -8.68 14.58 -0.64
N SER A 47 -9.66 13.94 -1.27
CA SER A 47 -9.80 12.49 -1.18
C SER A 47 -8.66 11.75 -1.88
N ILE A 48 -8.19 12.26 -3.03
CA ILE A 48 -7.04 11.69 -3.74
C ILE A 48 -5.77 11.83 -2.88
N GLU A 49 -5.55 13.00 -2.28
CA GLU A 49 -4.39 13.21 -1.41
C GLU A 49 -4.43 12.29 -0.20
N MET A 50 -5.60 12.08 0.41
CA MET A 50 -5.75 11.11 1.50
C MET A 50 -5.44 9.70 1.02
N LEU A 51 -5.98 9.30 -0.13
CA LEU A 51 -5.76 7.97 -0.70
C LEU A 51 -4.28 7.70 -0.92
N THR A 52 -3.61 8.59 -1.63
CA THR A 52 -2.19 8.40 -1.98
C THR A 52 -1.28 8.46 -0.76
N SER A 53 -1.55 9.37 0.17
CA SER A 53 -0.79 9.49 1.42
C SER A 53 -0.93 8.23 2.28
N ARG A 54 -2.15 7.73 2.45
CA ARG A 54 -2.38 6.54 3.30
C ARG A 54 -1.90 5.27 2.63
N PHE A 55 -2.01 5.19 1.29
CA PHE A 55 -1.42 4.07 0.56
C PHE A 55 0.09 4.01 0.79
N ALA A 56 0.78 5.14 0.64
CA ALA A 56 2.22 5.22 0.87
C ALA A 56 2.59 4.85 2.32
N LYS A 57 1.86 5.39 3.29
CA LYS A 57 2.10 5.10 4.71
C LYS A 57 1.86 3.64 5.04
N LEU A 58 0.82 3.03 4.47
CA LEU A 58 0.56 1.60 4.68
C LEU A 58 1.69 0.76 4.10
N GLN A 59 2.12 1.05 2.87
CA GLN A 59 3.22 0.31 2.26
C GLN A 59 4.51 0.46 3.07
N ASP A 60 4.84 1.68 3.51
CA ASP A 60 6.03 1.92 4.34
C ASP A 60 5.95 1.16 5.65
N HIS A 61 4.80 1.19 6.32
CA HIS A 61 4.60 0.50 7.59
C HIS A 61 4.71 -1.02 7.43
N LEU A 62 4.07 -1.58 6.39
CA LEU A 62 4.19 -3.00 6.11
C LEU A 62 5.62 -3.39 5.81
N GLY A 63 6.32 -2.62 4.98
CA GLY A 63 7.70 -2.91 4.60
C GLY A 63 8.69 -2.79 5.73
N ALA A 64 8.63 -1.70 6.49
CA ALA A 64 9.64 -1.40 7.52
C ALA A 64 9.38 -2.12 8.85
N ASN A 65 8.10 -2.37 9.19
CA ASN A 65 7.75 -2.85 10.53
C ASN A 65 7.08 -4.22 10.52
N VAL A 66 6.08 -4.43 9.66
CA VAL A 66 5.25 -5.63 9.71
C VAL A 66 5.98 -6.84 9.11
N ILE A 67 6.56 -6.67 7.92
CA ILE A 67 7.28 -7.76 7.26
C ILE A 67 8.49 -8.17 8.10
N ASP A 68 9.21 -7.21 8.67
CA ASP A 68 10.34 -7.51 9.53
C ASP A 68 9.91 -8.31 10.76
N LEU A 69 8.84 -7.89 11.43
CA LEU A 69 8.29 -8.61 12.57
C LEU A 69 7.82 -10.01 12.19
N PHE A 70 7.16 -10.14 11.03
CA PHE A 70 6.72 -11.44 10.52
C PHE A 70 7.89 -12.42 10.45
N PHE A 71 9.02 -11.99 9.88
CA PHE A 71 10.20 -12.86 9.77
C PHE A 71 10.91 -13.06 11.11
N GLU A 72 10.95 -12.06 11.97
CA GLU A 72 11.51 -12.22 13.32
C GLU A 72 10.77 -13.33 14.10
N LEU A 73 9.46 -13.45 13.92
CA LEU A 73 8.64 -14.43 14.61
C LEU A 73 8.69 -15.82 13.96
N ASN A 74 9.02 -15.91 12.68
CA ASN A 74 8.88 -17.15 11.90
C ASN A 74 10.19 -17.69 11.31
N ASP A 75 11.31 -16.98 11.44
CA ASP A 75 12.59 -17.37 10.83
C ASP A 75 13.74 -17.01 11.78
N GLU A 76 14.56 -18.02 12.10
CA GLU A 76 15.70 -17.85 13.01
C GLU A 76 16.78 -16.93 12.45
N ASN A 77 16.86 -16.80 11.12
CA ASN A 77 17.88 -16.01 10.43
C ASN A 77 17.30 -14.74 9.79
N ALA A 78 16.22 -14.21 10.36
CA ALA A 78 15.52 -13.05 9.81
C ALA A 78 16.42 -11.83 9.58
N ASP A 79 17.37 -11.60 10.48
CA ASP A 79 18.32 -10.48 10.40
C ASP A 79 19.28 -10.58 9.21
N GLN A 80 19.44 -11.76 8.64
CA GLN A 80 20.31 -12.00 7.48
C GLN A 80 19.58 -11.84 6.14
N LEU A 81 18.25 -11.69 6.17
CA LEU A 81 17.45 -11.58 4.96
C LEU A 81 17.40 -10.15 4.45
N THR A 82 17.67 -9.98 3.15
CA THR A 82 17.43 -8.70 2.46
C THR A 82 15.95 -8.54 2.20
N MET A 83 15.51 -7.33 1.83
CA MET A 83 14.11 -7.12 1.44
C MET A 83 13.72 -7.99 0.25
N ILE A 84 14.62 -8.18 -0.73
CA ILE A 84 14.36 -9.05 -1.88
C ILE A 84 14.15 -10.48 -1.43
N ASP A 85 14.96 -10.99 -0.49
CA ASP A 85 14.79 -12.33 0.07
C ASP A 85 13.44 -12.47 0.75
N LYS A 86 13.05 -11.47 1.55
CA LYS A 86 11.76 -11.48 2.26
C LYS A 86 10.59 -11.49 1.28
N LEU A 87 10.64 -10.65 0.25
CA LEU A 87 9.58 -10.61 -0.77
C LEU A 87 9.46 -11.94 -1.52
N ASN A 88 10.60 -12.57 -1.87
CA ASN A 88 10.59 -13.87 -2.53
C ASN A 88 9.99 -14.96 -1.62
N LYS A 89 10.26 -14.93 -0.33
CA LYS A 89 9.67 -15.86 0.63
C LYS A 89 8.17 -15.63 0.78
N LEU A 90 7.72 -14.36 0.83
CA LEU A 90 6.29 -14.03 0.90
C LEU A 90 5.55 -14.48 -0.36
N GLU A 91 6.19 -14.44 -1.51
CA GLU A 91 5.63 -14.95 -2.76
C GLU A 91 5.41 -16.47 -2.67
N LYS A 92 6.40 -17.20 -2.17
CA LYS A 92 6.30 -18.65 -1.98
C LYS A 92 5.19 -19.03 -0.99
N LEU A 93 4.98 -18.20 0.04
CA LEU A 93 3.92 -18.38 1.03
C LEU A 93 2.55 -17.90 0.52
N ARG A 94 2.50 -17.34 -0.68
CA ARG A 94 1.28 -16.78 -1.28
C ARG A 94 0.67 -15.63 -0.47
N ILE A 95 1.50 -14.94 0.28
CA ILE A 95 1.11 -13.72 1.00
C ILE A 95 1.10 -12.53 0.03
N ILE A 96 2.04 -12.52 -0.91
CA ILE A 96 2.09 -11.58 -2.02
C ILE A 96 2.04 -12.36 -3.34
N GLU A 97 1.39 -11.80 -4.36
CA GLU A 97 1.26 -12.46 -5.68
C GLU A 97 2.65 -12.72 -6.28
N ASP A 98 3.48 -11.68 -6.31
CA ASP A 98 4.88 -11.79 -6.71
C ASP A 98 5.68 -10.61 -6.14
N ALA A 99 7.00 -10.75 -6.08
CA ALA A 99 7.88 -9.71 -5.57
C ALA A 99 7.87 -8.45 -6.45
N HIS A 100 7.59 -8.63 -7.75
CA HIS A 100 7.51 -7.52 -8.70
C HIS A 100 6.35 -6.58 -8.37
N LEU A 101 5.21 -7.11 -7.92
CA LEU A 101 4.05 -6.30 -7.53
C LEU A 101 4.43 -5.28 -6.44
N TRP A 102 5.19 -5.71 -5.43
CA TRP A 102 5.63 -4.81 -4.36
C TRP A 102 6.44 -3.63 -4.92
N ARG A 103 7.37 -3.93 -5.83
CA ARG A 103 8.20 -2.90 -6.46
C ARG A 103 7.38 -1.96 -7.35
N GLU A 104 6.39 -2.48 -8.07
CA GLU A 104 5.48 -1.67 -8.88
C GLU A 104 4.63 -0.74 -8.02
N MET A 105 4.19 -1.20 -6.85
CA MET A 105 3.49 -0.35 -5.88
C MET A 105 4.37 0.80 -5.40
N ARG A 106 5.64 0.54 -5.08
CA ARG A 106 6.59 1.58 -4.67
C ARG A 106 6.86 2.56 -5.80
N LYS A 107 6.97 2.09 -7.02
CA LYS A 107 7.16 2.94 -8.19
C LYS A 107 5.97 3.90 -8.36
N ALA A 108 4.76 3.39 -8.22
CA ALA A 108 3.55 4.21 -8.32
C ALA A 108 3.53 5.31 -7.25
N ARG A 109 3.83 4.97 -5.98
CA ARG A 109 3.85 5.96 -4.92
C ARG A 109 4.93 7.03 -5.15
N ASN A 110 6.10 6.63 -5.65
CA ASN A 110 7.18 7.57 -5.93
C ASN A 110 6.81 8.54 -7.04
N ILE A 111 6.12 8.08 -8.08
CA ILE A 111 5.63 8.95 -9.16
C ILE A 111 4.69 10.02 -8.61
N ILE A 112 3.75 9.63 -7.76
CA ILE A 112 2.78 10.58 -7.18
C ILE A 112 3.47 11.60 -6.26
N GLU A 113 4.46 11.16 -5.47
CA GLU A 113 5.20 12.07 -4.57
C GLU A 113 5.97 13.16 -5.32
N HIS A 114 6.43 12.88 -6.53
CA HIS A 114 7.22 13.84 -7.30
C HIS A 114 6.40 14.89 -8.04
N GLU A 115 5.08 14.76 -8.07
CA GLU A 115 4.18 15.75 -8.69
C GLU A 115 4.64 16.23 -10.08
N TYR A 116 4.33 15.46 -11.12
CA TYR A 116 4.71 15.80 -12.50
C TYR A 116 3.66 16.73 -13.13
N PRO A 117 3.74 18.06 -13.00
CA PRO A 117 2.68 18.97 -13.45
C PRO A 117 2.47 18.98 -14.96
N ASP A 118 3.52 18.64 -15.72
CA ASP A 118 3.47 18.63 -17.18
C ASP A 118 3.05 17.29 -17.78
N LYS A 119 2.64 16.31 -16.93
CA LYS A 119 2.32 14.95 -17.37
C LYS A 119 1.01 14.46 -16.77
N PRO A 120 -0.13 15.07 -17.14
CA PRO A 120 -1.43 14.65 -16.59
C PRO A 120 -1.79 13.21 -16.94
N ASP A 121 -1.32 12.70 -18.07
CA ASP A 121 -1.49 11.29 -18.47
C ASP A 121 -0.79 10.35 -17.49
N LEU A 122 0.45 10.66 -17.11
CA LEU A 122 1.21 9.87 -16.13
C LEU A 122 0.53 9.88 -14.77
N ILE A 123 0.05 11.05 -14.33
CA ILE A 123 -0.65 11.19 -13.05
C ILE A 123 -1.94 10.38 -13.06
N ALA A 124 -2.76 10.52 -14.11
CA ALA A 124 -4.02 9.77 -14.22
C ALA A 124 -3.79 8.26 -14.19
N ASN A 125 -2.86 7.77 -15.01
CA ASN A 125 -2.54 6.35 -15.07
C ASN A 125 -2.02 5.83 -13.72
N THR A 126 -1.18 6.60 -13.04
CA THR A 126 -0.61 6.20 -11.76
C THR A 126 -1.67 6.19 -10.66
N LEU A 127 -2.58 7.16 -10.64
CA LEU A 127 -3.71 7.16 -9.69
C LEU A 127 -4.61 5.95 -9.89
N ASN A 128 -4.88 5.58 -11.15
CA ASN A 128 -5.67 4.40 -11.45
C ASN A 128 -4.98 3.11 -10.98
N LEU A 129 -3.66 3.03 -11.12
CA LEU A 129 -2.88 1.91 -10.58
C LEU A 129 -2.97 1.84 -9.06
N ILE A 130 -2.81 2.97 -8.37
CA ILE A 130 -2.91 3.00 -6.90
C ILE A 130 -4.29 2.56 -6.44
N HIS A 131 -5.34 3.01 -7.13
CA HIS A 131 -6.70 2.56 -6.87
C HIS A 131 -6.79 1.03 -6.92
N ASP A 132 -6.25 0.43 -7.98
CA ASP A 132 -6.27 -1.02 -8.17
C ASP A 132 -5.37 -1.77 -7.17
N TYR A 133 -4.30 -1.13 -6.72
CA TYR A 133 -3.37 -1.72 -5.74
C TYR A 133 -3.92 -1.72 -4.31
N CYS A 134 -4.83 -0.81 -3.98
CA CYS A 134 -5.35 -0.71 -2.61
C CYS A 134 -5.89 -2.03 -2.07
N PRO A 135 -6.80 -2.75 -2.75
CA PRO A 135 -7.27 -4.04 -2.23
C PRO A 135 -6.16 -5.08 -2.14
N LYS A 136 -5.17 -5.01 -3.03
CA LYS A 136 -4.02 -5.94 -2.99
C LYS A 136 -3.12 -5.68 -1.79
N LEU A 137 -2.84 -4.42 -1.48
CA LEU A 137 -2.04 -4.04 -0.31
C LEU A 137 -2.75 -4.40 0.99
N ILE A 138 -4.06 -4.17 1.06
CA ILE A 138 -4.90 -4.55 2.20
C ILE A 138 -4.89 -6.07 2.39
N SER A 139 -4.98 -6.84 1.30
CA SER A 139 -4.90 -8.30 1.34
C SER A 139 -3.55 -8.79 1.90
N ILE A 140 -2.45 -8.14 1.50
CA ILE A 140 -1.12 -8.46 2.03
C ILE A 140 -1.10 -8.27 3.56
N LYS A 141 -1.63 -7.14 4.04
CA LYS A 141 -1.76 -6.89 5.49
C LYS A 141 -2.53 -8.02 6.18
N GLN A 142 -3.69 -8.37 5.65
CA GLN A 142 -4.54 -9.40 6.25
C GLN A 142 -3.83 -10.74 6.34
N LYS A 143 -3.13 -11.13 5.27
CA LYS A 143 -2.40 -12.42 5.22
C LYS A 143 -1.20 -12.43 6.15
N LEU A 144 -0.46 -11.32 6.26
CA LEU A 144 0.66 -11.21 7.19
C LEU A 144 0.18 -11.39 8.64
N PHE A 145 -0.84 -10.65 9.04
CA PHE A 145 -1.32 -10.69 10.42
C PHE A 145 -2.04 -12.01 10.75
N ALA A 146 -2.70 -12.64 9.78
CA ALA A 146 -3.28 -13.96 9.99
C ALA A 146 -2.24 -15.00 10.39
N GLN A 147 -1.00 -14.85 9.94
CA GLN A 147 0.10 -15.77 10.27
C GLN A 147 0.86 -15.38 11.53
N MET A 148 0.62 -14.19 12.08
CA MET A 148 1.25 -13.71 13.31
C MET A 148 0.34 -13.81 14.53
N SER A 149 -0.94 -14.06 14.33
CA SER A 149 -1.88 -14.26 15.43
C SER A 149 -1.93 -15.74 15.81
N ASP A 150 -2.03 -16.00 17.11
CA ASP A 150 -2.12 -17.36 17.65
C ASP A 150 -3.50 -17.96 17.49
#